data_aebb3021adc81b053cb7052ee6f13328
#
_entry.id   aebb3021adc81b053cb7052ee6f13328
#
_cell.length_a   1.000
_cell.length_b   1.000
_cell.length_c   1.000
_cell.angle_alpha   90.00
_cell.angle_beta   90.00
_cell.angle_gamma   90.00
#
_symmetry.space_group_name_H-M   'P 1'
#
loop_
_entity.id
_entity.type
_entity.pdbx_description
1 polymer ?
#
loop_
_entity_poly.entity_id
_entity_poly.type
_entity_poly.pdbx_seq_one_letter_code
_entity_poly.pdbx_strand_id
1 'polypeptide(L)'
;KPCVILMVGVNGAGKTTTIGKLAHRYRADGRSVMLAAGDTYRAAAIEQLQVWGERNEIPVIAQQTGADSASVIYDGLQAAMARNVDVLIADTAGRLQSKTNLMQELTKVGRVLTKLNPDAPHEVMLVIDAVTGQNAFQQAKQFQEAISVSGITLTKLDGTAKGGIIFAIAKQLEIPIRFIGIGEQIDDLRPF
;
A
#
# COMPACT_ATOMS: atom_id res chain seq x y z
N LYS A 1 10.86 10.89 -11.49
CA LYS A 1 9.42 10.73 -11.32
C LYS A 1 8.93 9.45 -11.96
N PRO A 2 7.93 8.82 -11.35
CA PRO A 2 7.17 9.21 -10.16
C PRO A 2 7.84 8.83 -8.84
N CYS A 3 7.33 9.35 -7.71
CA CYS A 3 7.53 8.73 -6.41
C CYS A 3 6.65 7.48 -6.34
N VAL A 4 7.24 6.32 -6.13
CA VAL A 4 6.54 5.04 -6.10
C VAL A 4 6.29 4.62 -4.66
N ILE A 5 5.02 4.47 -4.29
CA ILE A 5 4.59 3.97 -2.98
C ILE A 5 3.99 2.58 -3.18
N LEU A 6 4.63 1.58 -2.62
CA LEU A 6 4.14 0.21 -2.63
C LEU A 6 3.37 -0.05 -1.33
N MET A 7 2.09 -0.40 -1.45
CA MET A 7 1.23 -0.68 -0.30
C MET A 7 1.23 -2.17 0.00
N VAL A 8 1.65 -2.54 1.19
CA VAL A 8 1.71 -3.94 1.64
C VAL A 8 0.91 -4.12 2.93
N GLY A 9 0.50 -5.33 3.22
CA GLY A 9 -0.29 -5.67 4.41
C GLY A 9 -1.28 -6.79 4.13
N VAL A 10 -1.84 -7.35 5.20
CA VAL A 10 -2.80 -8.45 5.08
C VAL A 10 -4.16 -7.97 4.57
N ASN A 11 -4.95 -8.90 4.00
CA ASN A 11 -6.34 -8.62 3.63
C ASN A 11 -7.13 -8.19 4.86
N GLY A 12 -7.97 -7.18 4.71
CA GLY A 12 -8.77 -6.62 5.79
C GLY A 12 -8.07 -5.59 6.68
N ALA A 13 -6.77 -5.34 6.48
CA ALA A 13 -6.04 -4.31 7.22
C ALA A 13 -6.43 -2.88 6.84
N GLY A 14 -7.10 -2.69 5.70
CA GLY A 14 -7.49 -1.37 5.21
C GLY A 14 -6.58 -0.78 4.14
N LYS A 15 -5.86 -1.63 3.38
CA LYS A 15 -4.97 -1.17 2.30
C LYS A 15 -5.71 -0.34 1.25
N THR A 16 -6.75 -0.89 0.65
CA THR A 16 -7.50 -0.21 -0.43
C THR A 16 -8.08 1.11 0.04
N THR A 17 -8.66 1.14 1.24
CA THR A 17 -9.17 2.37 1.85
C THR A 17 -8.05 3.39 2.08
N THR A 18 -6.91 2.94 2.58
CA THR A 18 -5.73 3.81 2.79
C THR A 18 -5.20 4.37 1.48
N ILE A 19 -5.15 3.56 0.42
CA ILE A 19 -4.76 4.00 -0.92
C ILE A 19 -5.66 5.14 -1.38
N GLY A 20 -6.98 4.99 -1.24
CA GLY A 20 -7.94 6.02 -1.59
C GLY A 20 -7.69 7.33 -0.83
N LYS A 21 -7.52 7.26 0.47
CA LYS A 21 -7.26 8.43 1.31
C LYS A 21 -5.93 9.12 0.98
N LEU A 22 -4.87 8.35 0.75
CA LEU A 22 -3.57 8.89 0.33
C LEU A 22 -3.64 9.57 -1.04
N ALA A 23 -4.28 8.93 -2.00
CA ALA A 23 -4.44 9.48 -3.34
C ALA A 23 -5.23 10.80 -3.32
N HIS A 24 -6.31 10.86 -2.54
CA HIS A 24 -7.07 12.08 -2.33
C HIS A 24 -6.21 13.18 -1.74
N ARG A 25 -5.43 12.87 -0.71
CA ARG A 25 -4.53 13.82 -0.05
C ARG A 25 -3.49 14.39 -1.01
N TYR A 26 -2.80 13.53 -1.78
CA TYR A 26 -1.80 14.00 -2.74
C TYR A 26 -2.41 14.85 -3.85
N ARG A 27 -3.62 14.53 -4.31
CA ARG A 27 -4.34 15.38 -5.25
C ARG A 27 -4.68 16.75 -4.66
N ALA A 28 -5.15 16.78 -3.42
CA ALA A 28 -5.43 18.05 -2.71
C ALA A 28 -4.18 18.93 -2.58
N ASP A 29 -3.00 18.29 -2.46
CA ASP A 29 -1.70 18.98 -2.46
C ASP A 29 -1.22 19.39 -3.88
N GLY A 30 -2.05 19.23 -4.90
CA GLY A 30 -1.75 19.63 -6.28
C GLY A 30 -0.86 18.64 -7.04
N ARG A 31 -0.70 17.40 -6.57
CA ARG A 31 0.12 16.37 -7.21
C ARG A 31 -0.72 15.53 -8.15
N SER A 32 -0.14 15.13 -9.28
CA SER A 32 -0.74 14.12 -10.15
C SER A 32 -0.51 12.73 -9.56
N VAL A 33 -1.56 11.90 -9.56
CA VAL A 33 -1.55 10.57 -8.95
C VAL A 33 -2.03 9.52 -9.93
N MET A 34 -1.42 8.34 -9.90
CA MET A 34 -1.86 7.15 -10.63
C MET A 34 -1.87 5.96 -9.67
N LEU A 35 -2.79 5.03 -9.87
CA LEU A 35 -2.91 3.81 -9.10
C LEU A 35 -2.59 2.59 -9.96
N ALA A 36 -2.02 1.55 -9.35
CA ALA A 36 -1.84 0.23 -9.96
C ALA A 36 -2.52 -0.83 -9.11
N ALA A 37 -3.44 -1.60 -9.71
CA ALA A 37 -4.23 -2.63 -9.05
C ALA A 37 -3.45 -3.96 -9.02
N GLY A 38 -2.45 -4.07 -8.17
CA GLY A 38 -1.58 -5.25 -8.07
C GLY A 38 -2.14 -6.40 -7.23
N ASP A 39 -3.25 -6.21 -6.51
CA ASP A 39 -3.98 -7.32 -5.87
C ASP A 39 -4.86 -8.02 -6.91
N THR A 40 -4.24 -8.83 -7.74
CA THR A 40 -4.86 -9.43 -8.92
C THR A 40 -5.72 -10.66 -8.63
N TYR A 41 -5.62 -11.22 -7.43
CA TYR A 41 -6.39 -12.41 -7.05
C TYR A 41 -7.82 -12.09 -6.63
N ARG A 42 -8.07 -10.87 -6.14
CA ARG A 42 -9.38 -10.44 -5.68
C ARG A 42 -10.02 -9.50 -6.69
N ALA A 43 -10.96 -10.04 -7.48
CA ALA A 43 -11.72 -9.22 -8.45
C ALA A 43 -12.36 -7.99 -7.80
N ALA A 44 -12.93 -8.16 -6.60
CA ALA A 44 -13.53 -7.06 -5.85
C ALA A 44 -12.53 -5.95 -5.49
N ALA A 45 -11.27 -6.29 -5.19
CA ALA A 45 -10.25 -5.29 -4.91
C ALA A 45 -9.89 -4.47 -6.15
N ILE A 46 -9.79 -5.12 -7.31
CA ILE A 46 -9.55 -4.43 -8.59
C ILE A 46 -10.71 -3.48 -8.90
N GLU A 47 -11.95 -3.98 -8.83
CA GLU A 47 -13.16 -3.19 -9.09
C GLU A 47 -13.30 -2.00 -8.14
N GLN A 48 -13.06 -2.21 -6.85
CA GLN A 48 -13.12 -1.15 -5.84
C GLN A 48 -12.13 -0.03 -6.16
N LEU A 49 -10.91 -0.39 -6.55
CA LEU A 49 -9.89 0.59 -6.90
C LEU A 49 -10.25 1.35 -8.17
N GLN A 50 -10.80 0.66 -9.19
CA GLN A 50 -11.27 1.27 -10.43
C GLN A 50 -12.42 2.24 -10.19
N VAL A 51 -13.44 1.84 -9.43
CA VAL A 51 -14.60 2.70 -9.09
C VAL A 51 -14.13 3.94 -8.32
N TRP A 52 -13.23 3.75 -7.37
CA TRP A 52 -12.67 4.85 -6.59
C TRP A 52 -11.88 5.82 -7.50
N GLY A 53 -11.07 5.29 -8.41
CA GLY A 53 -10.31 6.07 -9.39
C GLY A 53 -11.23 6.89 -10.32
N GLU A 54 -12.30 6.29 -10.82
CA GLU A 54 -13.29 6.99 -11.66
C GLU A 54 -13.95 8.16 -10.91
N ARG A 55 -14.37 7.92 -9.66
CA ARG A 55 -15.01 8.97 -8.84
C ARG A 55 -14.10 10.15 -8.53
N ASN A 56 -12.81 9.91 -8.45
CA ASN A 56 -11.82 10.91 -8.07
C ASN A 56 -10.95 11.37 -9.24
N GLU A 57 -11.27 10.95 -10.45
CA GLU A 57 -10.52 11.30 -11.68
C GLU A 57 -9.04 10.93 -11.58
N ILE A 58 -8.75 9.74 -11.03
CA ILE A 58 -7.41 9.19 -10.90
C ILE A 58 -7.28 7.97 -11.80
N PRO A 59 -6.32 7.94 -12.75
CA PRO A 59 -6.09 6.78 -13.59
C PRO A 59 -5.68 5.56 -12.78
N VAL A 60 -6.26 4.40 -13.13
CA VAL A 60 -5.95 3.11 -12.51
C VAL A 60 -5.46 2.15 -13.59
N ILE A 61 -4.25 1.63 -13.42
CA ILE A 61 -3.72 0.57 -14.27
C ILE A 61 -4.14 -0.76 -13.66
N ALA A 62 -4.85 -1.57 -14.44
CA ALA A 62 -5.35 -2.88 -14.02
C ALA A 62 -5.27 -3.86 -15.19
N GLN A 63 -5.18 -5.14 -14.85
CA GLN A 63 -5.28 -6.25 -15.79
C GLN A 63 -6.39 -7.20 -15.29
N GLN A 64 -6.66 -8.28 -16.04
CA GLN A 64 -7.66 -9.27 -15.66
C GLN A 64 -7.29 -9.96 -14.33
N THR A 65 -8.31 -10.45 -13.63
CA THR A 65 -8.14 -11.26 -12.43
C THR A 65 -7.20 -12.45 -12.70
N GLY A 66 -6.26 -12.67 -11.80
CA GLY A 66 -5.27 -13.74 -11.92
C GLY A 66 -4.00 -13.36 -12.70
N ALA A 67 -3.92 -12.13 -13.20
CA ALA A 67 -2.70 -11.63 -13.84
C ALA A 67 -1.52 -11.63 -12.86
N ASP A 68 -0.29 -11.59 -13.37
CA ASP A 68 0.90 -11.45 -12.55
C ASP A 68 0.95 -10.05 -11.92
N SER A 69 0.95 -9.98 -10.60
CA SER A 69 1.00 -8.72 -9.84
C SER A 69 2.18 -7.83 -10.25
N ALA A 70 3.35 -8.43 -10.41
CA ALA A 70 4.55 -7.69 -10.83
C ALA A 70 4.39 -7.08 -12.23
N SER A 71 3.68 -7.77 -13.13
CA SER A 71 3.38 -7.26 -14.48
C SER A 71 2.48 -6.03 -14.43
N VAL A 72 1.42 -6.06 -13.63
CA VAL A 72 0.51 -4.92 -13.46
C VAL A 72 1.24 -3.70 -12.89
N ILE A 73 2.05 -3.92 -11.88
CA ILE A 73 2.80 -2.84 -11.21
C ILE A 73 3.89 -2.28 -12.14
N TYR A 74 4.54 -3.14 -12.92
CA TYR A 74 5.47 -2.73 -13.97
C TYR A 74 4.80 -1.81 -14.99
N ASP A 75 3.64 -2.22 -15.51
CA ASP A 75 2.86 -1.42 -16.44
C ASP A 75 2.44 -0.08 -15.82
N GLY A 76 2.06 -0.10 -14.55
CA GLY A 76 1.73 1.10 -13.77
C GLY A 76 2.88 2.09 -13.71
N LEU A 77 4.08 1.62 -13.38
CA LEU A 77 5.27 2.47 -13.31
C LEU A 77 5.65 3.00 -14.70
N GLN A 78 5.62 2.15 -15.72
CA GLN A 78 5.91 2.55 -17.09
C GLN A 78 4.94 3.64 -17.58
N ALA A 79 3.64 3.47 -17.34
CA ALA A 79 2.61 4.45 -17.68
C ALA A 79 2.80 5.78 -16.90
N ALA A 80 3.10 5.69 -15.62
CA ALA A 80 3.34 6.87 -14.78
C ALA A 80 4.57 7.66 -15.22
N MET A 81 5.62 6.97 -15.60
CA MET A 81 6.83 7.61 -16.17
C MET A 81 6.51 8.29 -17.49
N ALA A 82 5.81 7.61 -18.40
CA ALA A 82 5.46 8.16 -19.73
C ALA A 82 4.57 9.40 -19.63
N ARG A 83 3.68 9.45 -18.63
CA ARG A 83 2.77 10.58 -18.39
C ARG A 83 3.32 11.62 -17.42
N ASN A 84 4.55 11.46 -16.95
CA ASN A 84 5.20 12.34 -15.99
C ASN A 84 4.38 12.57 -14.70
N VAL A 85 3.75 11.51 -14.21
CA VAL A 85 2.93 11.52 -12.98
C VAL A 85 3.82 11.73 -11.76
N ASP A 86 3.34 12.48 -10.76
CA ASP A 86 4.11 12.78 -9.55
C ASP A 86 4.18 11.60 -8.59
N VAL A 87 3.08 10.87 -8.41
CA VAL A 87 2.97 9.77 -7.44
C VAL A 87 2.28 8.57 -8.06
N LEU A 88 2.89 7.40 -7.95
CA LEU A 88 2.28 6.11 -8.24
C LEU A 88 2.06 5.37 -6.93
N ILE A 89 0.82 4.97 -6.65
CA ILE A 89 0.48 4.12 -5.51
C ILE A 89 0.07 2.75 -6.04
N ALA A 90 0.83 1.73 -5.67
CA ALA A 90 0.59 0.36 -6.12
C ALA A 90 0.04 -0.50 -4.98
N ASP A 91 -1.14 -1.09 -5.21
CA ASP A 91 -1.72 -2.10 -4.31
C ASP A 91 -1.04 -3.46 -4.54
N THR A 92 -1.02 -4.29 -3.51
CA THR A 92 -0.50 -5.66 -3.56
C THR A 92 -1.47 -6.63 -2.89
N ALA A 93 -1.31 -7.92 -3.17
CA ALA A 93 -2.05 -8.96 -2.49
C ALA A 93 -1.71 -9.00 -0.99
N GLY A 94 -2.64 -9.51 -0.19
CA GLY A 94 -2.49 -9.61 1.26
C GLY A 94 -2.91 -10.96 1.83
N ARG A 95 -2.81 -12.04 1.05
CA ARG A 95 -3.20 -13.39 1.48
C ARG A 95 -2.10 -14.05 2.31
N LEU A 96 -2.07 -13.76 3.60
CA LEU A 96 -1.04 -14.27 4.53
C LEU A 96 -1.15 -15.78 4.76
N GLN A 97 -2.31 -16.40 4.51
CA GLN A 97 -2.47 -17.85 4.54
C GLN A 97 -1.58 -18.56 3.49
N SER A 98 -1.19 -17.88 2.43
CA SER A 98 -0.20 -18.29 1.46
C SER A 98 1.09 -17.51 1.62
N LYS A 99 1.61 -17.45 2.83
CA LYS A 99 2.73 -16.57 3.24
C LYS A 99 3.92 -16.65 2.30
N THR A 100 4.41 -17.86 2.00
CA THR A 100 5.57 -18.06 1.14
C THR A 100 5.36 -17.46 -0.24
N ASN A 101 4.19 -17.72 -0.84
CA ASN A 101 3.84 -17.19 -2.16
C ASN A 101 3.70 -15.66 -2.13
N LEU A 102 3.07 -15.11 -1.08
CA LEU A 102 2.94 -13.67 -0.91
C LEU A 102 4.31 -12.99 -0.81
N MET A 103 5.22 -13.53 0.00
CA MET A 103 6.53 -12.92 0.21
C MET A 103 7.40 -13.03 -1.04
N GLN A 104 7.34 -14.12 -1.80
CA GLN A 104 7.99 -14.26 -3.10
C GLN A 104 7.45 -13.27 -4.12
N GLU A 105 6.13 -13.07 -4.16
CA GLU A 105 5.47 -12.11 -5.03
C GLU A 105 5.93 -10.68 -4.72
N LEU A 106 5.97 -10.28 -3.45
CA LEU A 106 6.46 -8.96 -3.04
C LEU A 106 7.93 -8.75 -3.39
N THR A 107 8.77 -9.75 -3.19
CA THR A 107 10.17 -9.70 -3.59
C THR A 107 10.32 -9.51 -5.11
N LYS A 108 9.50 -10.21 -5.89
CA LYS A 108 9.45 -10.06 -7.35
C LYS A 108 9.02 -8.65 -7.77
N VAL A 109 7.99 -8.11 -7.13
CA VAL A 109 7.51 -6.74 -7.38
C VAL A 109 8.64 -5.72 -7.15
N GLY A 110 9.33 -5.81 -6.03
CA GLY A 110 10.46 -4.92 -5.73
C GLY A 110 11.55 -4.99 -6.78
N ARG A 111 11.90 -6.20 -7.21
CA ARG A 111 12.91 -6.43 -8.25
C ARG A 111 12.52 -5.83 -9.60
N VAL A 112 11.25 -5.99 -9.97
CA VAL A 112 10.72 -5.49 -11.25
C VAL A 112 10.68 -3.96 -11.27
N LEU A 113 10.28 -3.34 -10.17
CA LEU A 113 10.31 -1.87 -10.03
C LEU A 113 11.73 -1.32 -10.19
N THR A 114 12.70 -1.94 -9.54
CA THR A 114 14.11 -1.53 -9.60
C THR A 114 14.68 -1.58 -11.02
N LYS A 115 14.18 -2.46 -11.89
CA LYS A 115 14.61 -2.52 -13.30
C LYS A 115 14.24 -1.27 -14.10
N LEU A 116 13.08 -0.66 -13.78
CA LEU A 116 12.62 0.56 -14.45
C LEU A 116 13.21 1.82 -13.81
N ASN A 117 13.31 1.81 -12.49
CA ASN A 117 13.84 2.91 -11.71
C ASN A 117 14.63 2.34 -10.52
N PRO A 118 15.99 2.48 -10.52
CA PRO A 118 16.82 1.91 -9.45
C PRO A 118 16.45 2.35 -8.04
N ASP A 119 15.81 3.51 -7.89
CA ASP A 119 15.38 4.05 -6.60
C ASP A 119 13.99 3.58 -6.17
N ALA A 120 13.23 2.91 -7.06
CA ALA A 120 11.89 2.41 -6.76
C ALA A 120 11.93 1.02 -6.08
N PRO A 121 10.98 0.74 -5.15
CA PRO A 121 10.00 1.66 -4.61
C PRO A 121 10.63 2.69 -3.67
N HIS A 122 10.15 3.93 -3.72
CA HIS A 122 10.65 5.02 -2.86
C HIS A 122 10.11 4.89 -1.43
N GLU A 123 8.93 4.31 -1.30
CA GLU A 123 8.29 4.02 -0.02
C GLU A 123 7.62 2.64 -0.10
N VAL A 124 7.84 1.81 0.90
CA VAL A 124 7.10 0.58 1.14
C VAL A 124 6.27 0.79 2.39
N MET A 125 4.97 1.03 2.20
CA MET A 125 4.04 1.37 3.26
C MET A 125 3.31 0.12 3.74
N LEU A 126 3.56 -0.28 4.98
CA LEU A 126 2.85 -1.38 5.62
C LEU A 126 1.60 -0.86 6.32
N VAL A 127 0.44 -1.36 5.90
CA VAL A 127 -0.84 -1.05 6.54
C VAL A 127 -1.16 -2.10 7.58
N ILE A 128 -1.34 -1.67 8.82
CA ILE A 128 -1.65 -2.52 9.96
C ILE A 128 -2.93 -2.06 10.62
N ASP A 129 -3.82 -3.04 10.91
CA ASP A 129 -5.01 -2.82 11.72
C ASP A 129 -4.61 -2.78 13.21
N ALA A 130 -4.82 -1.65 13.86
CA ALA A 130 -4.47 -1.47 15.27
C ALA A 130 -5.23 -2.40 16.23
N VAL A 131 -6.38 -2.94 15.80
CA VAL A 131 -7.19 -3.88 16.61
C VAL A 131 -6.50 -5.26 16.71
N THR A 132 -5.65 -5.65 15.78
CA THR A 132 -5.01 -6.97 15.75
C THR A 132 -3.98 -7.21 16.86
N GLY A 133 -3.54 -6.18 17.55
CA GLY A 133 -2.70 -6.30 18.73
C GLY A 133 -1.32 -6.92 18.44
N GLN A 134 -0.92 -7.95 19.23
CA GLN A 134 0.40 -8.60 19.08
C GLN A 134 0.62 -9.23 17.71
N ASN A 135 -0.44 -9.66 17.01
CA ASN A 135 -0.35 -10.16 15.64
C ASN A 135 0.19 -9.10 14.68
N ALA A 136 -0.07 -7.83 14.93
CA ALA A 136 0.44 -6.71 14.14
C ALA A 136 1.98 -6.68 14.13
N PHE A 137 2.61 -6.94 15.26
CA PHE A 137 4.06 -7.00 15.35
C PHE A 137 4.65 -8.13 14.51
N GLN A 138 4.08 -9.34 14.63
CA GLN A 138 4.53 -10.50 13.87
C GLN A 138 4.34 -10.28 12.36
N GLN A 139 3.22 -9.70 11.96
CA GLN A 139 2.97 -9.33 10.56
C GLN A 139 4.04 -8.35 10.06
N ALA A 140 4.29 -7.28 10.79
CA ALA A 140 5.28 -6.28 10.44
C ALA A 140 6.66 -6.89 10.24
N LYS A 141 7.08 -7.79 11.12
CA LYS A 141 8.35 -8.50 11.03
C LYS A 141 8.44 -9.34 9.76
N GLN A 142 7.38 -10.07 9.42
CA GLN A 142 7.34 -10.92 8.24
C GLN A 142 7.46 -10.10 6.94
N PHE A 143 6.74 -8.99 6.85
CA PHE A 143 6.84 -8.09 5.69
C PHE A 143 8.22 -7.43 5.61
N GLN A 144 8.80 -7.04 6.74
CA GLN A 144 10.14 -6.45 6.79
C GLN A 144 11.21 -7.41 6.26
N GLU A 145 11.09 -8.70 6.52
CA GLU A 145 12.02 -9.72 6.01
C GLU A 145 11.91 -9.92 4.49
N ALA A 146 10.70 -9.77 3.94
CA ALA A 146 10.44 -9.99 2.52
C ALA A 146 10.75 -8.78 1.64
N ILE A 147 10.38 -7.61 2.12
CA ILE A 147 10.60 -6.34 1.42
C ILE A 147 10.82 -5.25 2.47
N SER A 148 11.89 -4.49 2.32
CA SER A 148 12.26 -3.46 3.30
C SER A 148 11.16 -2.42 3.48
N VAL A 149 10.38 -2.56 4.55
CA VAL A 149 9.30 -1.63 4.90
C VAL A 149 9.91 -0.33 5.38
N SER A 150 9.48 0.78 4.78
CA SER A 150 10.01 2.11 5.10
C SER A 150 9.06 2.97 5.94
N GLY A 151 7.79 2.59 6.03
CA GLY A 151 6.81 3.31 6.82
C GLY A 151 5.62 2.45 7.19
N ILE A 152 4.94 2.82 8.26
CA ILE A 152 3.74 2.15 8.75
C ILE A 152 2.56 3.11 8.72
N THR A 153 1.42 2.61 8.26
CA THR A 153 0.11 3.24 8.45
C THR A 153 -0.72 2.38 9.38
N LEU A 154 -1.18 2.95 10.47
CA LEU A 154 -2.06 2.29 11.42
C LEU A 154 -3.50 2.66 11.13
N THR A 155 -4.36 1.66 11.01
CA THR A 155 -5.79 1.85 10.78
C THR A 155 -6.61 1.50 12.01
N LYS A 156 -7.85 2.00 12.07
CA LYS A 156 -8.84 1.65 13.10
C LYS A 156 -8.42 2.02 14.53
N LEU A 157 -7.68 3.10 14.69
CA LEU A 157 -7.27 3.60 16.01
C LEU A 157 -8.42 4.11 16.85
N ASP A 158 -9.47 4.59 16.22
CA ASP A 158 -10.70 5.05 16.85
C ASP A 158 -11.46 3.95 17.60
N GLY A 159 -11.25 2.70 17.23
CA GLY A 159 -11.91 1.52 17.82
C GLY A 159 -11.14 0.82 18.93
N THR A 160 -9.98 1.34 19.39
CA THR A 160 -9.13 0.59 20.31
C THR A 160 -8.42 1.45 21.37
N ALA A 161 -8.35 0.90 22.60
CA ALA A 161 -7.48 1.40 23.66
C ALA A 161 -6.01 0.91 23.52
N LYS A 162 -5.68 0.16 22.46
CA LYS A 162 -4.39 -0.53 22.29
C LYS A 162 -3.29 0.36 21.69
N GLY A 163 -3.37 1.68 21.87
CA GLY A 163 -2.36 2.63 21.36
C GLY A 163 -0.92 2.33 21.80
N GLY A 164 -0.72 1.64 22.91
CA GLY A 164 0.61 1.23 23.37
C GLY A 164 1.35 0.28 22.44
N ILE A 165 0.63 -0.51 21.63
CA ILE A 165 1.23 -1.42 20.64
C ILE A 165 1.93 -0.66 19.53
N ILE A 166 1.41 0.50 19.17
CA ILE A 166 1.97 1.39 18.15
C ILE A 166 3.44 1.73 18.48
N PHE A 167 3.66 2.17 19.70
CA PHE A 167 5.00 2.55 20.15
C PHE A 167 5.95 1.34 20.22
N ALA A 168 5.43 0.18 20.62
CA ALA A 168 6.20 -1.05 20.65
C ALA A 168 6.65 -1.48 19.24
N ILE A 169 5.76 -1.44 18.26
CA ILE A 169 6.08 -1.80 16.87
C ILE A 169 7.13 -0.84 16.29
N ALA A 170 6.90 0.46 16.40
CA ALA A 170 7.81 1.46 15.87
C ALA A 170 9.20 1.36 16.51
N LYS A 171 9.24 1.18 17.84
CA LYS A 171 10.50 1.09 18.60
C LYS A 171 11.28 -0.19 18.29
N GLN A 172 10.61 -1.34 18.23
CA GLN A 172 11.28 -2.63 18.04
C GLN A 172 11.74 -2.87 16.61
N LEU A 173 11.00 -2.36 15.62
CA LEU A 173 11.31 -2.56 14.20
C LEU A 173 12.09 -1.38 13.61
N GLU A 174 12.22 -0.29 14.35
CA GLU A 174 12.85 0.96 13.87
C GLU A 174 12.23 1.47 12.57
N ILE A 175 10.93 1.22 12.38
CA ILE A 175 10.16 1.67 11.22
C ILE A 175 9.28 2.85 11.64
N PRO A 176 9.38 4.01 10.99
CA PRO A 176 8.55 5.15 11.35
C PRO A 176 7.08 4.92 11.02
N ILE A 177 6.22 5.38 11.91
CA ILE A 177 4.79 5.50 11.63
C ILE A 177 4.59 6.78 10.81
N ARG A 178 4.00 6.66 9.64
CA ARG A 178 3.77 7.79 8.74
C ARG A 178 2.37 8.37 8.89
N PHE A 179 1.38 7.49 9.02
CA PHE A 179 -0.02 7.87 9.07
C PHE A 179 -0.79 7.05 10.09
N ILE A 180 -1.85 7.65 10.61
CA ILE A 180 -2.83 7.01 11.48
C ILE A 180 -4.24 7.21 10.91
N GLY A 181 -5.03 6.15 10.87
CA GLY A 181 -6.44 6.17 10.52
C GLY A 181 -7.29 6.28 11.78
N ILE A 182 -8.04 7.36 11.88
CA ILE A 182 -8.85 7.70 13.06
C ILE A 182 -10.36 7.65 12.80
N GLY A 183 -10.77 7.16 11.65
CA GLY A 183 -12.19 7.05 11.26
C GLY A 183 -12.39 6.63 9.81
N GLU A 184 -13.63 6.66 9.38
CA GLU A 184 -14.09 6.16 8.07
C GLU A 184 -14.08 7.23 6.97
N GLN A 185 -14.03 8.51 7.34
CA GLN A 185 -14.10 9.61 6.37
C GLN A 185 -12.81 9.73 5.56
N ILE A 186 -12.92 10.33 4.38
CA ILE A 186 -11.78 10.49 3.46
C ILE A 186 -10.61 11.26 4.09
N ASP A 187 -10.90 12.19 4.99
CA ASP A 187 -9.91 13.03 5.67
C ASP A 187 -9.43 12.44 7.02
N ASP A 188 -9.89 11.24 7.38
CA ASP A 188 -9.54 10.60 8.66
C ASP A 188 -8.18 9.86 8.62
N LEU A 189 -7.38 10.08 7.61
CA LEU A 189 -5.99 9.65 7.56
C LEU A 189 -5.09 10.85 7.90
N ARG A 190 -4.43 10.76 9.04
CA ARG A 190 -3.59 11.84 9.56
C ARG A 190 -2.11 11.47 9.54
N PRO A 191 -1.20 12.42 9.24
CA PRO A 191 0.21 12.23 9.52
C PRO A 191 0.45 12.00 11.01
N PHE A 192 1.40 11.14 11.31
CA PHE A 192 1.81 10.85 12.70
C PHE A 192 3.02 11.68 13.11
#